data_4544799a64f3f227fd4a585de2735b37
#
_entry.id   4544799a64f3f227fd4a585de2735b37
#
_cell.length_a   1.000
_cell.length_b   1.000
_cell.length_c   1.000
_cell.angle_alpha   90.00
_cell.angle_beta   90.00
_cell.angle_gamma   90.00
#
_symmetry.space_group_name_H-M   'P 1'
#
loop_
_entity.id
_entity.type
_entity.pdbx_description
1 polymer ?
#
loop_
_entity_poly.entity_id
_entity_poly.type
_entity_poly.pdbx_seq_one_letter_code
_entity_poly.pdbx_strand_id
1 'polypeptide(L)'
;KPDDSFRQDLKNLLAEEHSFVDRFEAEVWLKDMSIRLARRAPKIPEDERFQLLIMTHKYAKSYGLDPQLVLALIEVESNFDRFAISRVGARGLMQIMPFWKNEIGHPDDNLMDIETNIKYGCAILSIYIKREKKNITNALARYNGSYGRMKYPMKVYRALRKRWKA
;
A
#
# COMPACT_ATOMS: atom_id res chain seq x y z
N LYS A 1 17.50 -13.34 -2.43
CA LYS A 1 17.59 -12.84 -3.81
C LYS A 1 16.41 -13.36 -4.61
N PRO A 2 15.64 -12.49 -5.31
CA PRO A 2 14.50 -12.94 -6.09
C PRO A 2 14.95 -13.86 -7.22
N ASP A 3 14.14 -14.86 -7.53
CA ASP A 3 14.44 -15.79 -8.62
C ASP A 3 14.16 -15.13 -9.98
N ASP A 4 14.55 -15.83 -11.06
CA ASP A 4 14.43 -15.28 -12.42
C ASP A 4 12.97 -15.12 -12.85
N SER A 5 12.08 -16.02 -12.40
CA SER A 5 10.65 -15.91 -12.67
C SER A 5 10.06 -14.65 -12.07
N PHE A 6 10.39 -14.38 -10.81
CA PHE A 6 9.94 -13.16 -10.12
C PHE A 6 10.47 -11.90 -10.79
N ARG A 7 11.75 -11.92 -11.18
CA ARG A 7 12.35 -10.79 -11.92
C ARG A 7 11.66 -10.54 -13.25
N GLN A 8 11.26 -11.60 -13.93
CA GLN A 8 10.54 -11.45 -15.20
C GLN A 8 9.15 -10.86 -14.97
N ASP A 9 8.45 -11.31 -13.95
CA ASP A 9 7.15 -10.73 -13.58
C ASP A 9 7.30 -9.25 -13.24
N LEU A 10 8.36 -8.88 -12.53
CA LEU A 10 8.70 -7.50 -12.22
C LEU A 10 8.87 -6.68 -13.50
N LYS A 11 9.67 -7.19 -14.44
CA LYS A 11 9.90 -6.50 -15.72
C LYS A 11 8.60 -6.33 -16.51
N ASN A 12 7.74 -7.36 -16.49
CA ASN A 12 6.47 -7.30 -17.20
C ASN A 12 5.54 -6.23 -16.60
N LEU A 13 5.50 -6.13 -15.26
CA LEU A 13 4.71 -5.10 -14.58
C LEU A 13 5.20 -3.69 -14.91
N LEU A 14 6.52 -3.49 -14.91
CA LEU A 14 7.12 -2.21 -15.27
C LEU A 14 6.91 -1.89 -16.75
N ALA A 15 6.86 -2.89 -17.60
CA ALA A 15 6.62 -2.71 -19.03
C ALA A 15 5.18 -2.29 -19.36
N GLU A 16 4.23 -2.46 -18.43
CA GLU A 16 2.86 -1.97 -18.58
C GLU A 16 2.74 -0.44 -18.44
N GLU A 17 3.78 0.22 -17.94
CA GLU A 17 3.81 1.69 -17.87
C GLU A 17 3.79 2.30 -19.29
N HIS A 18 3.01 3.37 -19.45
CA HIS A 18 2.66 3.92 -20.76
C HIS A 18 3.79 4.68 -21.47
N SER A 19 4.83 5.13 -20.73
CA SER A 19 5.92 5.90 -21.30
C SER A 19 7.28 5.48 -20.75
N PHE A 20 8.35 5.82 -21.46
CA PHE A 20 9.72 5.61 -20.99
C PHE A 20 9.99 6.36 -19.67
N VAL A 21 9.48 7.58 -19.56
CA VAL A 21 9.63 8.39 -18.33
C VAL A 21 8.95 7.72 -17.15
N ASP A 22 7.72 7.23 -17.36
CA ASP A 22 6.96 6.55 -16.31
C ASP A 22 7.66 5.27 -15.85
N ARG A 23 8.22 4.49 -16.79
CA ARG A 23 8.98 3.28 -16.45
C ARG A 23 10.26 3.61 -15.70
N PHE A 24 10.97 4.64 -16.14
CA PHE A 24 12.19 5.09 -15.48
C PHE A 24 11.91 5.55 -14.05
N GLU A 25 10.88 6.37 -13.88
CA GLU A 25 10.46 6.84 -12.55
C GLU A 25 10.07 5.68 -11.64
N ALA A 26 9.33 4.70 -12.16
CA ALA A 26 8.93 3.52 -11.41
C ALA A 26 10.15 2.70 -10.97
N GLU A 27 11.15 2.54 -11.83
CA GLU A 27 12.38 1.81 -11.50
C GLU A 27 13.19 2.53 -10.42
N VAL A 28 13.33 3.85 -10.53
CA VAL A 28 14.04 4.68 -9.54
C VAL A 28 13.32 4.60 -8.19
N TRP A 29 12.00 4.74 -8.20
CA TRP A 29 11.20 4.63 -7.00
C TRP A 29 11.36 3.27 -6.34
N LEU A 30 11.26 2.20 -7.12
CA LEU A 30 11.37 0.83 -6.62
C LEU A 30 12.73 0.58 -5.97
N LYS A 31 13.81 1.05 -6.61
CA LYS A 31 15.15 0.90 -6.08
C LYS A 31 15.32 1.61 -4.74
N ASP A 32 14.87 2.87 -4.64
CA ASP A 32 14.93 3.66 -3.41
C ASP A 32 14.09 3.01 -2.30
N MET A 33 12.85 2.68 -2.61
CA MET A 33 11.94 2.10 -1.61
C MET A 33 12.36 0.70 -1.18
N SER A 34 13.01 -0.08 -2.06
CA SER A 34 13.55 -1.39 -1.70
C SER A 34 14.61 -1.28 -0.60
N ILE A 35 15.48 -0.29 -0.70
CA ILE A 35 16.51 -0.06 0.32
C ILE A 35 15.85 0.31 1.66
N ARG A 36 14.87 1.21 1.61
CA ARG A 36 14.16 1.68 2.81
C ARG A 36 13.37 0.56 3.47
N LEU A 37 12.66 -0.24 2.67
CA LEU A 37 11.84 -1.34 3.20
C LEU A 37 12.71 -2.46 3.78
N ALA A 38 13.85 -2.76 3.17
CA ALA A 38 14.78 -3.73 3.71
C ALA A 38 15.30 -3.32 5.10
N ARG A 39 15.50 -2.02 5.31
CA ARG A 39 15.88 -1.49 6.63
C ARG A 39 14.75 -1.59 7.65
N ARG A 40 13.52 -1.30 7.22
CA ARG A 40 12.35 -1.30 8.10
C ARG A 40 11.85 -2.69 8.43
N ALA A 41 11.85 -3.58 7.45
CA ALA A 41 11.27 -4.93 7.58
C ALA A 41 12.26 -6.01 7.10
N PRO A 42 13.43 -6.13 7.75
CA PRO A 42 14.47 -7.05 7.29
C PRO A 42 14.10 -8.52 7.38
N LYS A 43 13.13 -8.87 8.23
CA LYS A 43 12.66 -10.25 8.40
C LYS A 43 11.74 -10.74 7.29
N ILE A 44 11.19 -9.83 6.49
CA ILE A 44 10.34 -10.21 5.36
C ILE A 44 11.23 -10.66 4.21
N PRO A 45 10.93 -11.81 3.57
CA PRO A 45 11.71 -12.26 2.42
C PRO A 45 11.80 -11.21 1.32
N GLU A 46 12.94 -11.15 0.65
CA GLU A 46 13.22 -10.13 -0.37
C GLU A 46 12.17 -10.14 -1.50
N ASP A 47 11.78 -11.33 -1.96
CA ASP A 47 10.76 -11.47 -3.02
C ASP A 47 9.40 -10.92 -2.59
N GLU A 48 9.01 -11.14 -1.33
CA GLU A 48 7.78 -10.59 -0.76
C GLU A 48 7.86 -9.06 -0.67
N ARG A 49 9.00 -8.51 -0.24
CA ARG A 49 9.19 -7.05 -0.20
C ARG A 49 9.05 -6.43 -1.59
N PHE A 50 9.66 -7.04 -2.61
CA PHE A 50 9.52 -6.55 -3.99
C PHE A 50 8.08 -6.62 -4.47
N GLN A 51 7.40 -7.73 -4.25
CA GLN A 51 5.99 -7.87 -4.62
C GLN A 51 5.13 -6.78 -3.97
N LEU A 52 5.33 -6.54 -2.69
CA LEU A 52 4.61 -5.52 -1.94
C LEU A 52 4.82 -4.14 -2.55
N LEU A 53 6.07 -3.79 -2.86
CA LEU A 53 6.41 -2.47 -3.44
C LEU A 53 5.80 -2.30 -4.82
N ILE A 54 5.87 -3.32 -5.67
CA ILE A 54 5.32 -3.28 -7.02
C ILE A 54 3.81 -3.08 -6.97
N MET A 55 3.13 -3.85 -6.14
CA MET A 55 1.67 -3.74 -6.00
C MET A 55 1.27 -2.39 -5.42
N THR A 56 2.03 -1.86 -4.45
CA THR A 56 1.81 -0.54 -3.90
C THR A 56 1.93 0.54 -4.98
N HIS A 57 3.00 0.50 -5.76
CA HIS A 57 3.18 1.47 -6.84
C HIS A 57 2.07 1.38 -7.89
N LYS A 58 1.77 0.15 -8.33
CA LYS A 58 0.74 -0.09 -9.34
C LYS A 58 -0.62 0.45 -8.91
N TYR A 59 -1.10 0.05 -7.75
CA TYR A 59 -2.44 0.41 -7.31
C TYR A 59 -2.54 1.84 -6.79
N ALA A 60 -1.50 2.36 -6.16
CA ALA A 60 -1.47 3.78 -5.81
C ALA A 60 -1.60 4.65 -7.07
N LYS A 61 -0.81 4.38 -8.10
CA LYS A 61 -0.91 5.11 -9.37
C LYS A 61 -2.26 4.95 -10.03
N SER A 62 -2.82 3.73 -10.05
CA SER A 62 -4.14 3.47 -10.63
C SER A 62 -5.26 4.28 -9.98
N TYR A 63 -5.16 4.52 -8.69
CA TYR A 63 -6.17 5.25 -7.92
C TYR A 63 -5.77 6.70 -7.62
N GLY A 64 -4.71 7.20 -8.22
CA GLY A 64 -4.28 8.59 -8.06
C GLY A 64 -3.71 8.92 -6.69
N LEU A 65 -3.10 7.95 -6.02
CA LEU A 65 -2.50 8.11 -4.68
C LEU A 65 -0.99 8.25 -4.76
N ASP A 66 -0.40 8.91 -3.77
CA ASP A 66 1.04 8.90 -3.55
C ASP A 66 1.47 7.52 -3.01
N PRO A 67 2.31 6.76 -3.73
CA PRO A 67 2.74 5.44 -3.28
C PRO A 67 3.44 5.47 -1.91
N GLN A 68 4.16 6.53 -1.59
CA GLN A 68 4.87 6.66 -0.32
C GLN A 68 3.89 6.88 0.84
N LEU A 69 2.79 7.60 0.60
CA LEU A 69 1.70 7.71 1.58
C LEU A 69 1.10 6.32 1.86
N VAL A 70 0.92 5.50 0.83
CA VAL A 70 0.40 4.13 0.99
C VAL A 70 1.37 3.29 1.81
N LEU A 71 2.69 3.39 1.57
CA LEU A 71 3.69 2.68 2.38
C LEU A 71 3.63 3.12 3.85
N ALA A 72 3.48 4.40 4.10
CA ALA A 72 3.33 4.93 5.47
C ALA A 72 2.09 4.36 6.15
N LEU A 73 0.99 4.27 5.43
CA LEU A 73 -0.25 3.69 5.94
C LEU A 73 -0.08 2.20 6.25
N ILE A 74 0.55 1.44 5.36
CA ILE A 74 0.84 0.02 5.59
C ILE A 74 1.69 -0.16 6.87
N GLU A 75 2.70 0.69 7.05
CA GLU A 75 3.52 0.63 8.27
C GLU A 75 2.68 0.82 9.52
N VAL A 76 1.82 1.82 9.56
CA VAL A 76 0.97 2.11 10.71
C VAL A 76 -0.05 1.00 10.95
N GLU A 77 -0.63 0.45 9.89
CA GLU A 77 -1.69 -0.54 10.01
C GLU A 77 -1.18 -1.92 10.42
N SER A 78 -0.11 -2.40 9.80
CA SER A 78 0.33 -3.78 9.99
C SER A 78 1.83 -3.93 10.24
N ASN A 79 2.60 -2.85 10.14
CA ASN A 79 4.07 -2.90 10.11
C ASN A 79 4.57 -3.93 9.08
N PHE A 80 3.93 -3.96 7.91
CA PHE A 80 4.25 -4.84 6.77
C PHE A 80 3.99 -6.32 7.01
N ASP A 81 3.20 -6.67 8.02
CA ASP A 81 2.78 -8.07 8.25
C ASP A 81 1.53 -8.38 7.42
N ARG A 82 1.71 -9.15 6.35
CA ARG A 82 0.63 -9.53 5.44
C ARG A 82 -0.44 -10.40 6.10
N PHE A 83 -0.13 -11.01 7.24
CA PHE A 83 -1.04 -11.90 7.97
C PHE A 83 -1.65 -11.24 9.21
N ALA A 84 -1.45 -9.95 9.42
CA ALA A 84 -1.96 -9.26 10.59
C ALA A 84 -3.49 -9.31 10.66
N ILE A 85 -4.02 -9.59 11.84
CA ILE A 85 -5.46 -9.57 12.13
C ILE A 85 -5.66 -8.75 13.39
N SER A 86 -6.47 -7.70 13.31
CA SER A 86 -6.79 -6.87 14.48
C SER A 86 -7.88 -7.52 15.36
N ARG A 87 -8.11 -6.93 16.53
CA ARG A 87 -9.17 -7.39 17.44
C ARG A 87 -10.56 -7.36 16.80
N VAL A 88 -10.80 -6.40 15.90
CA VAL A 88 -12.10 -6.24 15.23
C VAL A 88 -12.16 -6.99 13.90
N GLY A 89 -11.11 -7.73 13.53
CA GLY A 89 -11.09 -8.55 12.33
C GLY A 89 -10.55 -7.88 11.08
N ALA A 90 -9.94 -6.70 11.18
CA ALA A 90 -9.24 -6.08 10.05
C ALA A 90 -8.06 -6.96 9.64
N ARG A 91 -7.79 -7.10 8.34
CA ARG A 91 -6.86 -8.10 7.81
C ARG A 91 -5.79 -7.53 6.91
N GLY A 92 -4.59 -8.05 7.07
CA GLY A 92 -3.47 -7.92 6.16
C GLY A 92 -2.77 -6.57 6.20
N LEU A 93 -2.01 -6.30 5.17
CA LEU A 93 -1.10 -5.14 5.07
C LEU A 93 -1.78 -3.80 5.34
N MET A 94 -2.94 -3.56 4.75
CA MET A 94 -3.69 -2.31 4.88
C MET A 94 -4.88 -2.41 5.84
N GLN A 95 -5.00 -3.54 6.55
CA GLN A 95 -6.04 -3.77 7.56
C GLN A 95 -7.45 -3.54 7.03
N ILE A 96 -7.84 -4.39 6.09
CA ILE A 96 -9.13 -4.31 5.42
C ILE A 96 -10.18 -5.10 6.19
N MET A 97 -11.33 -4.46 6.50
CA MET A 97 -12.46 -5.15 7.09
C MET A 97 -13.12 -6.06 6.06
N PRO A 98 -13.48 -7.31 6.44
CA PRO A 98 -14.06 -8.27 5.49
C PRO A 98 -15.34 -7.81 4.78
N PHE A 99 -16.13 -6.92 5.38
CA PHE A 99 -17.37 -6.43 4.75
C PHE A 99 -17.11 -5.73 3.41
N TRP A 100 -15.91 -5.17 3.20
CA TRP A 100 -15.55 -4.52 1.95
C TRP A 100 -15.58 -5.47 0.75
N LYS A 101 -15.44 -6.78 0.97
CA LYS A 101 -15.52 -7.76 -0.12
C LYS A 101 -16.89 -7.73 -0.81
N ASN A 102 -17.95 -7.48 -0.04
CA ASN A 102 -19.31 -7.37 -0.59
C ASN A 102 -19.60 -6.00 -1.20
N GLU A 103 -18.85 -4.97 -0.79
CA GLU A 103 -19.08 -3.60 -1.26
C GLU A 103 -18.34 -3.29 -2.57
N ILE A 104 -17.06 -3.72 -2.68
CA ILE A 104 -16.21 -3.32 -3.80
C ILE A 104 -15.50 -4.49 -4.48
N GLY A 105 -15.74 -5.73 -4.06
CA GLY A 105 -15.05 -6.89 -4.58
C GLY A 105 -15.95 -8.12 -4.64
N HIS A 106 -15.38 -9.27 -4.30
CA HIS A 106 -16.05 -10.56 -4.36
C HIS A 106 -15.90 -11.29 -3.03
N PRO A 107 -16.95 -12.04 -2.55
CA PRO A 107 -16.89 -12.76 -1.27
C PRO A 107 -15.70 -13.73 -1.15
N ASP A 108 -15.24 -14.27 -2.28
CA ASP A 108 -14.13 -15.24 -2.29
C ASP A 108 -12.74 -14.59 -2.28
N ASP A 109 -12.65 -13.27 -2.31
CA ASP A 109 -11.36 -12.58 -2.29
C ASP A 109 -10.60 -12.88 -1.00
N ASN A 110 -9.30 -13.18 -1.15
CA ASN A 110 -8.43 -13.44 0.00
C ASN A 110 -7.71 -12.15 0.41
N LEU A 111 -8.13 -11.55 1.53
CA LEU A 111 -7.53 -10.32 2.04
C LEU A 111 -6.12 -10.48 2.61
N MET A 112 -5.62 -11.71 2.73
CA MET A 112 -4.22 -11.98 3.10
C MET A 112 -3.29 -12.00 1.89
N ASP A 113 -3.84 -12.05 0.68
CA ASP A 113 -3.06 -11.92 -0.55
C ASP A 113 -2.56 -10.49 -0.71
N ILE A 114 -1.26 -10.35 -1.01
CA ILE A 114 -0.61 -9.04 -1.09
C ILE A 114 -1.29 -8.14 -2.11
N GLU A 115 -1.47 -8.62 -3.33
CA GLU A 115 -2.08 -7.83 -4.40
C GLU A 115 -3.52 -7.44 -4.06
N THR A 116 -4.33 -8.40 -3.63
CA THR A 116 -5.74 -8.19 -3.29
C THR A 116 -5.87 -7.16 -2.17
N ASN A 117 -5.08 -7.30 -1.11
CA ASN A 117 -5.15 -6.40 0.04
C ASN A 117 -4.81 -4.95 -0.35
N ILE A 118 -3.71 -4.76 -1.07
CA ILE A 118 -3.26 -3.42 -1.48
C ILE A 118 -4.27 -2.80 -2.46
N LYS A 119 -4.82 -3.57 -3.37
CA LYS A 119 -5.86 -3.09 -4.29
C LYS A 119 -7.08 -2.57 -3.52
N TYR A 120 -7.58 -3.35 -2.57
CA TYR A 120 -8.71 -2.92 -1.73
C TYR A 120 -8.37 -1.65 -0.94
N GLY A 121 -7.23 -1.63 -0.27
CA GLY A 121 -6.84 -0.49 0.56
C GLY A 121 -6.68 0.80 -0.25
N CYS A 122 -6.06 0.73 -1.41
CA CYS A 122 -5.91 1.89 -2.29
C CYS A 122 -7.27 2.37 -2.81
N ALA A 123 -8.14 1.46 -3.21
CA ALA A 123 -9.50 1.82 -3.66
C ALA A 123 -10.29 2.51 -2.55
N ILE A 124 -10.27 1.96 -1.34
CA ILE A 124 -10.99 2.53 -0.19
C ILE A 124 -10.46 3.92 0.15
N LEU A 125 -9.14 4.06 0.25
CA LEU A 125 -8.54 5.36 0.55
C LEU A 125 -8.87 6.40 -0.52
N SER A 126 -8.83 6.01 -1.80
CA SER A 126 -9.17 6.93 -2.90
C SER A 126 -10.62 7.40 -2.84
N ILE A 127 -11.55 6.52 -2.46
CA ILE A 127 -12.96 6.88 -2.27
C ILE A 127 -13.09 7.92 -1.16
N TYR A 128 -12.42 7.72 -0.04
CA TYR A 128 -12.47 8.68 1.07
C TYR A 128 -11.83 10.01 0.71
N ILE A 129 -10.72 10.01 -0.02
CA ILE A 129 -10.09 11.26 -0.49
C ILE A 129 -11.05 12.04 -1.38
N LYS A 130 -11.74 11.35 -2.28
CA LYS A 130 -12.73 11.97 -3.15
C LYS A 130 -13.90 12.57 -2.35
N ARG A 131 -14.45 11.80 -1.41
CA ARG A 131 -15.56 12.23 -0.56
C ARG A 131 -15.18 13.41 0.33
N GLU A 132 -13.95 13.44 0.79
CA GLU A 132 -13.43 14.52 1.64
C GLU A 132 -12.82 15.67 0.83
N LYS A 133 -13.14 15.78 -0.44
CA LYS A 133 -12.73 16.86 -1.34
C LYS A 133 -11.22 17.10 -1.32
N LYS A 134 -10.45 16.01 -1.38
CA LYS A 134 -8.98 16.00 -1.37
C LYS A 134 -8.35 16.40 -0.03
N ASN A 135 -9.12 16.44 1.05
CA ASN A 135 -8.56 16.60 2.39
C ASN A 135 -8.00 15.25 2.87
N ILE A 136 -6.70 15.07 2.72
CA ILE A 136 -6.01 13.81 3.03
C ILE A 136 -6.15 13.46 4.52
N THR A 137 -6.02 14.44 5.40
CA THR A 137 -6.15 14.21 6.85
C THR A 137 -7.51 13.64 7.21
N ASN A 138 -8.58 14.22 6.68
CA ASN A 138 -9.93 13.70 6.92
C ASN A 138 -10.14 12.33 6.29
N ALA A 139 -9.59 12.10 5.09
CA ALA A 139 -9.66 10.81 4.42
C ALA A 139 -8.97 9.70 5.22
N LEU A 140 -7.80 9.99 5.77
CA LEU A 140 -7.08 9.05 6.64
C LEU A 140 -7.88 8.73 7.91
N ALA A 141 -8.47 9.74 8.52
CA ALA A 141 -9.33 9.54 9.70
C ALA A 141 -10.55 8.67 9.36
N ARG A 142 -11.18 8.90 8.20
CA ARG A 142 -12.27 8.06 7.71
C ARG A 142 -11.80 6.61 7.50
N TYR A 143 -10.65 6.44 6.87
CA TYR A 143 -10.07 5.13 6.63
C TYR A 143 -9.92 4.33 7.93
N ASN A 144 -9.45 4.97 8.99
CA ASN A 144 -9.26 4.35 10.30
C ASN A 144 -10.57 4.23 11.12
N GLY A 145 -11.65 4.88 10.68
CA GLY A 145 -12.89 4.92 11.47
C GLY A 145 -12.83 5.90 12.65
N SER A 146 -11.96 6.90 12.60
CA SER A 146 -11.76 7.88 13.67
C SER A 146 -11.94 9.32 13.20
N TYR A 147 -12.91 9.56 12.33
CA TYR A 147 -13.18 10.88 11.78
C TYR A 147 -13.28 11.95 12.88
N GLY A 148 -12.62 13.08 12.61
CA GLY A 148 -12.56 14.18 13.57
C GLY A 148 -11.42 14.07 14.59
N ARG A 149 -10.67 12.96 14.61
CA ARG A 149 -9.53 12.76 15.51
C ARG A 149 -8.23 12.77 14.72
N MET A 150 -7.21 13.43 15.27
CA MET A 150 -5.93 13.64 14.58
C MET A 150 -4.89 12.55 14.86
N LYS A 151 -5.12 11.67 15.83
CA LYS A 151 -4.12 10.69 16.27
C LYS A 151 -3.62 9.80 15.13
N TYR A 152 -4.53 9.20 14.38
CA TYR A 152 -4.18 8.29 13.29
C TYR A 152 -3.54 9.03 12.10
N PRO A 153 -4.14 10.11 11.57
CA PRO A 153 -3.47 10.87 10.50
C PRO A 153 -2.06 11.30 10.86
N MET A 154 -1.84 11.75 12.08
CA MET A 154 -0.52 12.18 12.54
C MET A 154 0.50 11.03 12.59
N LYS A 155 0.05 9.82 12.97
CA LYS A 155 0.91 8.63 12.91
C LYS A 155 1.36 8.33 11.48
N VAL A 156 0.43 8.39 10.53
CA VAL A 156 0.73 8.15 9.11
C VAL A 156 1.72 9.20 8.60
N TYR A 157 1.47 10.48 8.87
CA TYR A 157 2.38 11.55 8.45
C TYR A 157 3.76 11.43 9.07
N ARG A 158 3.84 11.01 10.33
CA ARG A 158 5.13 10.79 10.99
C ARG A 158 5.92 9.68 10.31
N ALA A 159 5.28 8.55 10.01
CA ALA A 159 5.90 7.45 9.28
C ALA A 159 6.38 7.90 7.90
N LEU A 160 5.55 8.67 7.19
CA LEU A 160 5.89 9.22 5.89
C LEU A 160 7.16 10.08 5.96
N ARG A 161 7.20 11.03 6.88
CA ARG A 161 8.35 11.94 7.02
C ARG A 161 9.63 11.20 7.42
N LYS A 162 9.52 10.23 8.31
CA LYS A 162 10.71 9.54 8.85
C LYS A 162 11.32 8.55 7.88
N ARG A 163 10.50 7.84 7.10
CA ARG A 163 10.97 6.67 6.37
C ARG A 163 10.70 6.68 4.86
N TRP A 164 9.64 7.33 4.41
CA TRP A 164 9.20 7.14 3.04
C TRP A 164 9.28 8.38 2.16
N LYS A 165 9.31 9.55 2.76
CA LYS A 165 9.45 10.79 1.99
C LYS A 165 10.86 10.93 1.44
N ALA A 166 10.95 11.32 0.18
CA ALA A 166 12.23 11.56 -0.49
C ALA A 166 13.00 12.73 0.13
#